data_aff023481298c64d6b9dab3625e0e5c8
#
_entry.id   aff023481298c64d6b9dab3625e0e5c8
#
_cell.length_a   1.000
_cell.length_b   1.000
_cell.length_c   1.000
_cell.angle_alpha   90.00
_cell.angle_beta   90.00
_cell.angle_gamma   90.00
#
_symmetry.space_group_name_H-M   'P 1'
#
loop_
_entity.id
_entity.type
_entity.pdbx_description
1 polymer ?
#
loop_
_entity_poly.entity_id
_entity_poly.type
_entity_poly.pdbx_seq_one_letter_code
_entity_poly.pdbx_strand_id
1 'polypeptide(L)'
;LKRLDEEALTTLITRAEETTERELPLDAQARHALVAMADGDGRYLLNLIEQLQTVSGALDTSGLVDLVQQRAPIYDKAQEGHYNLISALHKSMRGSDPDASLYWLARMLEGGEDPLYIARRLVRFANEDIAIADPQAIQQALAAWDVFERLGSPEGELAIAQAVVYLATAPKSIAVYRGFNAAKKLAKQTGSLMPPANILNAPTKLMKNLGYGEGYEYDPDRPGGFSGANYFPEGMEPEKVYRHTSNGYEHIIAKRLTEWDRMRAEKRQHEGRADNDPSDDGDT
;
A
#
# COMPACT_ATOMS: atom_id res chain seq x y z
N LEU A 1 18.79 2.00 -13.27
CA LEU A 1 19.33 1.82 -14.63
C LEU A 1 19.72 3.21 -15.17
N LYS A 2 20.86 3.32 -15.85
CA LYS A 2 21.24 4.56 -16.54
C LYS A 2 20.37 4.69 -17.80
N ARG A 3 20.06 5.93 -18.21
CA ARG A 3 19.44 6.21 -19.51
C ARG A 3 20.35 5.70 -20.62
N LEU A 4 19.76 5.20 -21.70
CA LEU A 4 20.48 4.80 -22.90
C LEU A 4 20.95 6.06 -23.65
N ASP A 5 22.15 6.00 -24.21
CA ASP A 5 22.63 7.04 -25.09
C ASP A 5 22.04 6.91 -26.51
N GLU A 6 22.29 7.88 -27.35
CA GLU A 6 21.75 7.97 -28.70
C GLU A 6 22.22 6.80 -29.60
N GLU A 7 23.45 6.33 -29.39
CA GLU A 7 24.03 5.19 -30.12
C GLU A 7 23.31 3.88 -29.72
N ALA A 8 23.05 3.67 -28.42
CA ALA A 8 22.34 2.51 -27.94
C ALA A 8 20.87 2.49 -28.39
N LEU A 9 20.18 3.65 -28.43
CA LEU A 9 18.81 3.77 -28.95
C LEU A 9 18.79 3.48 -30.47
N THR A 10 19.74 3.98 -31.23
CA THR A 10 19.89 3.70 -32.69
C THR A 10 20.13 2.21 -32.93
N THR A 11 20.97 1.58 -32.10
CA THR A 11 21.19 0.12 -32.15
C THR A 11 19.89 -0.68 -31.86
N LEU A 12 19.04 -0.21 -30.94
CA LEU A 12 17.74 -0.84 -30.67
C LEU A 12 16.79 -0.76 -31.88
N ILE A 13 16.78 0.36 -32.60
CA ILE A 13 15.96 0.50 -33.81
C ILE A 13 16.44 -0.52 -34.84
N THR A 14 17.74 -0.59 -35.12
CA THR A 14 18.31 -1.52 -36.11
C THR A 14 17.99 -2.98 -35.76
N ARG A 15 18.12 -3.38 -34.49
CA ARG A 15 17.77 -4.73 -34.05
C ARG A 15 16.29 -5.04 -34.17
N ALA A 16 15.41 -4.07 -33.89
CA ALA A 16 13.98 -4.26 -34.06
C ALA A 16 13.60 -4.47 -35.53
N GLU A 17 14.23 -3.70 -36.46
CA GLU A 17 14.02 -3.87 -37.88
C GLU A 17 14.57 -5.22 -38.40
N GLU A 18 15.75 -5.65 -37.95
CA GLU A 18 16.30 -6.96 -38.26
C GLU A 18 15.41 -8.11 -37.74
N THR A 19 14.89 -7.98 -36.50
CA THR A 19 14.04 -9.02 -35.87
C THR A 19 12.69 -9.17 -36.55
N THR A 20 12.15 -8.07 -37.07
CA THR A 20 10.81 -8.05 -37.71
C THR A 20 10.91 -8.14 -39.23
N GLU A 21 12.15 -8.18 -39.78
CA GLU A 21 12.46 -8.17 -41.24
C GLU A 21 11.74 -7.01 -41.97
N ARG A 22 11.57 -5.88 -41.28
CA ARG A 22 10.84 -4.73 -41.77
C ARG A 22 11.51 -3.42 -41.35
N GLU A 23 11.91 -2.61 -42.33
CA GLU A 23 12.38 -1.25 -42.07
C GLU A 23 11.26 -0.33 -41.60
N LEU A 24 11.59 0.59 -40.70
CA LEU A 24 10.61 1.60 -40.26
C LEU A 24 10.32 2.58 -41.40
N PRO A 25 9.05 2.97 -41.59
CA PRO A 25 8.63 3.88 -42.64
C PRO A 25 8.99 5.35 -42.30
N LEU A 26 10.25 5.62 -41.96
CA LEU A 26 10.75 6.93 -41.53
C LEU A 26 11.85 7.41 -42.42
N ASP A 27 11.84 8.70 -42.80
CA ASP A 27 12.98 9.34 -43.35
C ASP A 27 14.10 9.55 -42.31
N ALA A 28 15.27 9.99 -42.74
CA ALA A 28 16.44 10.17 -41.89
C ALA A 28 16.19 11.20 -40.75
N GLN A 29 15.41 12.25 -41.02
CA GLN A 29 15.11 13.29 -40.05
C GLN A 29 14.09 12.80 -39.02
N ALA A 30 13.04 12.07 -39.46
CA ALA A 30 12.08 11.45 -38.59
C ALA A 30 12.68 10.36 -37.70
N ARG A 31 13.68 9.62 -38.22
CA ARG A 31 14.46 8.64 -37.45
C ARG A 31 15.25 9.30 -36.30
N HIS A 32 15.89 10.42 -36.59
CA HIS A 32 16.58 11.23 -35.58
C HIS A 32 15.58 11.79 -34.52
N ALA A 33 14.42 12.26 -34.99
CA ALA A 33 13.34 12.74 -34.08
C ALA A 33 12.83 11.62 -33.20
N LEU A 34 12.66 10.39 -33.70
CA LEU A 34 12.24 9.22 -32.92
C LEU A 34 13.23 8.92 -31.77
N VAL A 35 14.54 8.95 -32.05
CA VAL A 35 15.57 8.76 -31.01
C VAL A 35 15.52 9.87 -29.96
N ALA A 36 15.38 11.12 -30.39
CA ALA A 36 15.24 12.27 -29.50
C ALA A 36 13.97 12.18 -28.62
N MET A 37 12.86 11.74 -29.21
CA MET A 37 11.62 11.52 -28.46
C MET A 37 11.75 10.43 -27.39
N ALA A 38 12.56 9.41 -27.62
CA ALA A 38 12.77 8.31 -26.66
C ALA A 38 13.56 8.74 -25.42
N ASP A 39 14.31 9.84 -25.47
CA ASP A 39 15.05 10.47 -24.36
C ASP A 39 15.74 9.47 -23.43
N GLY A 40 16.38 8.44 -23.98
CA GLY A 40 17.09 7.39 -23.23
C GLY A 40 16.22 6.26 -22.71
N ASP A 41 14.91 6.23 -22.99
CA ASP A 41 13.99 5.14 -22.62
C ASP A 41 13.84 4.12 -23.76
N GLY A 42 14.56 2.99 -23.64
CA GLY A 42 14.51 1.91 -24.62
C GLY A 42 13.16 1.20 -24.71
N ARG A 43 12.37 1.13 -23.62
CA ARG A 43 11.04 0.51 -23.63
C ARG A 43 10.05 1.38 -24.38
N TYR A 44 10.07 2.68 -24.12
CA TYR A 44 9.27 3.65 -24.86
C TYR A 44 9.60 3.64 -26.36
N LEU A 45 10.89 3.60 -26.70
CA LEU A 45 11.33 3.47 -28.08
C LEU A 45 10.74 2.21 -28.76
N LEU A 46 10.83 1.04 -28.12
CA LEU A 46 10.31 -0.20 -28.68
C LEU A 46 8.79 -0.15 -28.89
N ASN A 47 8.02 0.44 -27.98
CA ASN A 47 6.57 0.65 -28.15
C ASN A 47 6.26 1.55 -29.34
N LEU A 48 7.05 2.62 -29.58
CA LEU A 48 6.90 3.46 -30.77
C LEU A 48 7.24 2.71 -32.05
N ILE A 49 8.27 1.86 -32.02
CA ILE A 49 8.66 1.01 -33.16
C ILE A 49 7.53 0.05 -33.54
N GLU A 50 6.91 -0.64 -32.59
CA GLU A 50 5.76 -1.53 -32.83
C GLU A 50 4.62 -0.79 -33.52
N GLN A 51 4.33 0.42 -33.08
CA GLN A 51 3.28 1.26 -33.67
C GLN A 51 3.63 1.68 -35.11
N LEU A 52 4.87 2.10 -35.33
CA LEU A 52 5.36 2.50 -36.66
C LEU A 52 5.35 1.36 -37.66
N GLN A 53 5.57 0.13 -37.19
CA GLN A 53 5.50 -1.06 -38.04
C GLN A 53 4.08 -1.35 -38.56
N THR A 54 3.03 -0.80 -37.97
CA THR A 54 1.65 -0.93 -38.49
C THR A 54 1.29 0.10 -39.55
N VAL A 55 2.15 1.10 -39.77
CA VAL A 55 1.88 2.21 -40.69
C VAL A 55 2.28 1.83 -42.13
N SER A 56 1.46 2.20 -43.08
CA SER A 56 1.74 2.06 -44.50
C SER A 56 2.07 3.41 -45.12
N GLY A 57 3.29 3.56 -45.65
CA GLY A 57 3.78 4.79 -46.29
C GLY A 57 4.87 5.49 -45.47
N ALA A 58 5.75 6.20 -46.15
CA ALA A 58 6.85 6.92 -45.51
C ALA A 58 6.36 8.12 -44.72
N LEU A 59 6.87 8.28 -43.52
CA LEU A 59 6.59 9.40 -42.61
C LEU A 59 7.79 10.31 -42.52
N ASP A 60 7.56 11.60 -42.67
CA ASP A 60 8.50 12.66 -42.28
C ASP A 60 8.38 12.98 -40.78
N THR A 61 9.17 13.93 -40.30
CA THR A 61 9.12 14.35 -38.88
C THR A 61 7.75 14.83 -38.46
N SER A 62 7.00 15.52 -39.33
CA SER A 62 5.63 16.00 -39.01
C SER A 62 4.66 14.84 -38.89
N GLY A 63 4.70 13.91 -39.85
CA GLY A 63 3.87 12.71 -39.82
C GLY A 63 4.16 11.80 -38.61
N LEU A 64 5.42 11.69 -38.18
CA LEU A 64 5.80 11.01 -36.96
C LEU A 64 5.20 11.69 -35.71
N VAL A 65 5.34 13.03 -35.61
CA VAL A 65 4.78 13.80 -34.50
C VAL A 65 3.26 13.65 -34.44
N ASP A 66 2.57 13.78 -35.57
CA ASP A 66 1.11 13.64 -35.66
C ASP A 66 0.67 12.23 -35.26
N LEU A 67 1.38 11.18 -35.71
CA LEU A 67 1.09 9.80 -35.32
C LEU A 67 1.23 9.60 -33.82
N VAL A 68 2.33 10.08 -33.24
CA VAL A 68 2.59 9.99 -31.81
C VAL A 68 1.58 10.82 -31.02
N GLN A 69 1.21 12.02 -31.49
CA GLN A 69 0.20 12.87 -30.83
C GLN A 69 -1.24 12.35 -30.96
N GLN A 70 -1.62 11.75 -32.10
CA GLN A 70 -2.96 11.21 -32.31
C GLN A 70 -3.22 9.92 -31.52
N ARG A 71 -2.17 9.12 -31.25
CA ARG A 71 -2.26 7.84 -30.54
C ARG A 71 -1.70 7.87 -29.12
N ALA A 72 -1.10 8.98 -28.71
CA ALA A 72 -0.76 9.24 -27.33
C ALA A 72 -1.88 10.03 -26.67
N PRO A 73 -2.92 9.41 -26.11
CA PRO A 73 -3.73 10.09 -25.16
C PRO A 73 -2.87 10.31 -23.94
N ILE A 74 -2.19 11.48 -23.88
CA ILE A 74 -1.68 12.08 -22.62
C ILE A 74 -0.76 11.14 -21.79
N TYR A 75 -0.04 10.22 -22.47
CA TYR A 75 0.90 9.33 -21.78
C TYR A 75 2.33 9.85 -21.82
N ASP A 76 2.58 10.88 -22.59
CA ASP A 76 3.92 11.40 -22.77
C ASP A 76 4.13 12.82 -22.26
N LYS A 77 4.04 12.94 -20.99
CA LYS A 77 5.06 13.59 -20.15
C LYS A 77 5.36 12.60 -19.04
N ALA A 78 6.03 11.60 -19.44
CA ALA A 78 6.17 10.19 -19.06
C ALA A 78 6.18 9.81 -17.57
N GLN A 79 6.38 10.66 -16.62
CA GLN A 79 6.26 10.35 -15.18
C GLN A 79 5.13 11.14 -14.51
N GLU A 80 4.83 12.34 -14.96
CA GLU A 80 3.74 13.15 -14.39
C GLU A 80 2.35 12.64 -14.81
N GLY A 81 2.20 12.15 -16.04
CA GLY A 81 0.92 11.60 -16.54
C GLY A 81 0.48 10.36 -15.78
N HIS A 82 1.35 9.37 -15.62
CA HIS A 82 1.11 8.17 -14.80
C HIS A 82 0.76 8.51 -13.36
N TYR A 83 1.56 9.39 -12.74
CA TYR A 83 1.34 9.81 -11.37
C TYR A 83 0.01 10.54 -11.20
N ASN A 84 -0.38 11.35 -12.17
CA ASN A 84 -1.65 12.09 -12.14
C ASN A 84 -2.86 11.17 -12.29
N LEU A 85 -2.82 10.18 -13.21
CA LEU A 85 -3.93 9.25 -13.44
C LEU A 85 -4.12 8.30 -12.25
N ILE A 86 -3.07 7.67 -11.75
CA ILE A 86 -3.18 6.82 -10.55
C ILE A 86 -3.60 7.62 -9.30
N SER A 87 -3.17 8.89 -9.20
CA SER A 87 -3.60 9.79 -8.14
C SER A 87 -5.08 10.15 -8.27
N ALA A 88 -5.59 10.35 -9.48
CA ALA A 88 -7.01 10.60 -9.75
C ALA A 88 -7.86 9.37 -9.38
N LEU A 89 -7.44 8.16 -9.79
CA LEU A 89 -8.07 6.91 -9.40
C LEU A 89 -8.13 6.77 -7.87
N HIS A 90 -7.02 6.96 -7.16
CA HIS A 90 -7.00 6.87 -5.70
C HIS A 90 -7.87 7.93 -5.02
N LYS A 91 -7.88 9.16 -5.55
CA LYS A 91 -8.70 10.25 -4.99
C LYS A 91 -10.19 10.02 -5.20
N SER A 92 -10.60 9.50 -6.36
CA SER A 92 -12.01 9.15 -6.62
C SER A 92 -12.48 7.99 -5.74
N MET A 93 -11.67 6.93 -5.58
CA MET A 93 -11.98 5.84 -4.64
C MET A 93 -12.07 6.35 -3.20
N ARG A 94 -11.16 7.23 -2.77
CA ARG A 94 -11.18 7.83 -1.44
C ARG A 94 -12.39 8.74 -1.23
N GLY A 95 -12.82 9.43 -2.29
CA GLY A 95 -14.04 10.22 -2.33
C GLY A 95 -15.32 9.39 -2.42
N SER A 96 -15.20 8.05 -2.49
CA SER A 96 -16.35 7.13 -2.61
C SER A 96 -17.18 7.35 -3.87
N ASP A 97 -16.50 7.68 -4.98
CA ASP A 97 -17.10 7.83 -6.31
C ASP A 97 -16.68 6.65 -7.21
N PRO A 98 -17.51 5.59 -7.30
CA PRO A 98 -17.19 4.43 -8.11
C PRO A 98 -17.20 4.72 -9.62
N ASP A 99 -18.04 5.64 -10.10
CA ASP A 99 -18.14 5.97 -11.52
C ASP A 99 -16.89 6.71 -11.98
N ALA A 100 -16.45 7.73 -11.26
CA ALA A 100 -15.16 8.40 -11.53
C ALA A 100 -13.99 7.43 -11.40
N SER A 101 -14.03 6.50 -10.44
CA SER A 101 -12.97 5.49 -10.26
C SER A 101 -12.87 4.56 -11.45
N LEU A 102 -13.99 4.05 -11.96
CA LEU A 102 -14.03 3.25 -13.18
C LEU A 102 -13.55 4.03 -14.41
N TYR A 103 -13.93 5.29 -14.52
CA TYR A 103 -13.48 6.15 -15.62
C TYR A 103 -11.94 6.31 -15.61
N TRP A 104 -11.34 6.57 -14.46
CA TRP A 104 -9.88 6.70 -14.36
C TRP A 104 -9.16 5.39 -14.57
N LEU A 105 -9.73 4.25 -14.11
CA LEU A 105 -9.23 2.92 -14.43
C LEU A 105 -9.20 2.69 -15.95
N ALA A 106 -10.34 2.89 -16.62
CA ALA A 106 -10.45 2.72 -18.06
C ALA A 106 -9.46 3.62 -18.82
N ARG A 107 -9.31 4.90 -18.39
CA ARG A 107 -8.33 5.82 -18.97
C ARG A 107 -6.89 5.33 -18.84
N MET A 108 -6.57 4.64 -17.75
CA MET A 108 -5.22 4.05 -17.54
C MET A 108 -5.02 2.83 -18.43
N LEU A 109 -6.01 1.91 -18.50
CA LEU A 109 -5.92 0.71 -19.32
C LEU A 109 -5.87 1.04 -20.82
N GLU A 110 -6.73 1.92 -21.32
CA GLU A 110 -6.72 2.40 -22.70
C GLU A 110 -5.43 3.16 -23.06
N GLY A 111 -4.80 3.80 -22.08
CA GLY A 111 -3.49 4.44 -22.20
C GLY A 111 -2.31 3.46 -22.19
N GLY A 112 -2.54 2.16 -22.01
CA GLY A 112 -1.50 1.13 -21.98
C GLY A 112 -0.78 0.99 -20.65
N GLU A 113 -1.38 1.46 -19.55
CA GLU A 113 -0.82 1.23 -18.20
C GLU A 113 -0.78 -0.26 -17.89
N ASP A 114 0.31 -0.70 -17.24
CA ASP A 114 0.43 -2.07 -16.76
C ASP A 114 -0.66 -2.39 -15.74
N PRO A 115 -1.59 -3.32 -16.03
CA PRO A 115 -2.67 -3.68 -15.10
C PRO A 115 -2.15 -4.22 -13.77
N LEU A 116 -0.97 -4.86 -13.73
CA LEU A 116 -0.34 -5.33 -12.49
C LEU A 116 0.18 -4.15 -11.65
N TYR A 117 0.62 -3.05 -12.29
CA TYR A 117 0.90 -1.82 -11.57
C TYR A 117 -0.35 -1.26 -10.90
N ILE A 118 -1.48 -1.23 -11.62
CA ILE A 118 -2.77 -0.79 -11.07
C ILE A 118 -3.18 -1.70 -9.89
N ALA A 119 -3.16 -3.03 -10.08
CA ALA A 119 -3.50 -3.99 -9.03
C ALA A 119 -2.66 -3.79 -7.76
N ARG A 120 -1.34 -3.61 -7.89
CA ARG A 120 -0.46 -3.29 -6.77
C ARG A 120 -0.87 -2.00 -6.04
N ARG A 121 -1.33 -0.99 -6.77
CA ARG A 121 -1.81 0.26 -6.19
C ARG A 121 -3.15 0.09 -5.46
N LEU A 122 -4.03 -0.81 -5.94
CA LEU A 122 -5.27 -1.17 -5.24
C LEU A 122 -5.00 -1.89 -3.92
N VAL A 123 -4.04 -2.83 -3.90
CA VAL A 123 -3.59 -3.49 -2.65
C VAL A 123 -3.10 -2.46 -1.63
N ARG A 124 -2.30 -1.49 -2.07
CA ARG A 124 -1.86 -0.40 -1.19
C ARG A 124 -3.04 0.42 -0.68
N PHE A 125 -3.99 0.78 -1.54
CA PHE A 125 -5.18 1.54 -1.17
C PHE A 125 -6.02 0.80 -0.12
N ALA A 126 -6.23 -0.51 -0.31
CA ALA A 126 -6.96 -1.35 0.64
C ALA A 126 -6.33 -1.32 2.05
N ASN A 127 -4.99 -1.33 2.15
CA ASN A 127 -4.29 -1.28 3.43
C ASN A 127 -4.21 0.12 4.05
N GLU A 128 -4.08 1.16 3.24
CA GLU A 128 -3.83 2.53 3.70
C GLU A 128 -5.12 3.28 4.00
N ASP A 129 -6.10 3.22 3.07
CA ASP A 129 -7.30 4.04 3.10
C ASP A 129 -8.54 3.35 3.68
N ILE A 130 -8.52 2.01 3.75
CA ILE A 130 -9.64 1.19 4.28
C ILE A 130 -9.21 0.41 5.52
N ALA A 131 -8.15 -0.35 5.41
CA ALA A 131 -7.58 -1.16 6.49
C ALA A 131 -8.66 -2.01 7.20
N ILE A 132 -8.81 -1.83 8.53
CA ILE A 132 -9.75 -2.60 9.34
C ILE A 132 -11.19 -2.04 9.31
N ALA A 133 -11.43 -0.91 8.67
CA ALA A 133 -12.82 -0.47 8.46
C ALA A 133 -13.60 -1.48 7.61
N ASP A 134 -12.91 -2.15 6.67
CA ASP A 134 -13.42 -3.33 5.97
C ASP A 134 -12.30 -4.37 5.79
N PRO A 135 -12.25 -5.42 6.64
CA PRO A 135 -11.24 -6.47 6.56
C PRO A 135 -11.23 -7.26 5.26
N GLN A 136 -12.30 -7.22 4.47
CA GLN A 136 -12.37 -7.90 3.16
C GLN A 136 -11.67 -7.11 2.05
N ALA A 137 -11.43 -5.81 2.22
CA ALA A 137 -10.90 -4.95 1.18
C ALA A 137 -9.56 -5.45 0.61
N ILE A 138 -8.64 -5.88 1.48
CA ILE A 138 -7.35 -6.43 1.06
C ILE A 138 -7.50 -7.73 0.28
N GLN A 139 -8.45 -8.59 0.68
CA GLN A 139 -8.70 -9.87 0.02
C GLN A 139 -9.26 -9.65 -1.40
N GLN A 140 -10.17 -8.68 -1.57
CA GLN A 140 -10.71 -8.31 -2.88
C GLN A 140 -9.61 -7.77 -3.81
N ALA A 141 -8.72 -6.94 -3.30
CA ALA A 141 -7.60 -6.42 -4.09
C ALA A 141 -6.61 -7.51 -4.51
N LEU A 142 -6.28 -8.44 -3.61
CA LEU A 142 -5.40 -9.57 -3.89
C LEU A 142 -6.05 -10.57 -4.86
N ALA A 143 -7.34 -10.89 -4.66
CA ALA A 143 -8.08 -11.77 -5.57
C ALA A 143 -8.13 -11.21 -7.00
N ALA A 144 -8.32 -9.89 -7.15
CA ALA A 144 -8.29 -9.25 -8.47
C ALA A 144 -6.92 -9.36 -9.15
N TRP A 145 -5.84 -9.20 -8.38
CA TRP A 145 -4.48 -9.43 -8.86
C TRP A 145 -4.30 -10.87 -9.35
N ASP A 146 -4.62 -11.86 -8.50
CA ASP A 146 -4.49 -13.28 -8.84
C ASP A 146 -5.31 -13.68 -10.07
N VAL A 147 -6.53 -13.14 -10.23
CA VAL A 147 -7.39 -13.37 -11.39
C VAL A 147 -6.75 -12.77 -12.64
N PHE A 148 -6.23 -11.54 -12.56
CA PHE A 148 -5.56 -10.92 -13.69
C PHE A 148 -4.31 -11.70 -14.13
N GLU A 149 -3.49 -12.18 -13.21
CA GLU A 149 -2.31 -13.00 -13.53
C GLU A 149 -2.66 -14.32 -14.25
N ARG A 150 -3.87 -14.86 -14.02
CA ARG A 150 -4.34 -16.11 -14.62
C ARG A 150 -5.00 -15.91 -15.99
N LEU A 151 -5.76 -14.83 -16.16
CA LEU A 151 -6.59 -14.58 -17.34
C LEU A 151 -5.92 -13.63 -18.34
N GLY A 152 -5.12 -12.67 -17.85
CA GLY A 152 -4.56 -11.60 -18.67
C GLY A 152 -5.59 -10.61 -19.19
N SER A 153 -5.17 -9.74 -20.10
CA SER A 153 -6.06 -8.81 -20.81
C SER A 153 -6.71 -9.49 -22.04
N PRO A 154 -7.97 -9.17 -22.36
CA PRO A 154 -8.83 -8.20 -21.67
C PRO A 154 -9.65 -8.80 -20.51
N GLU A 155 -9.72 -10.12 -20.35
CA GLU A 155 -10.67 -10.80 -19.46
C GLU A 155 -10.37 -10.52 -17.99
N GLY A 156 -9.09 -10.50 -17.60
CA GLY A 156 -8.65 -10.23 -16.22
C GLY A 156 -8.86 -8.79 -15.78
N GLU A 157 -9.03 -7.85 -16.70
CA GLU A 157 -9.28 -6.43 -16.38
C GLU A 157 -10.60 -6.22 -15.65
N LEU A 158 -11.59 -7.08 -15.91
CA LEU A 158 -12.88 -7.03 -15.23
C LEU A 158 -12.74 -7.30 -13.71
N ALA A 159 -11.80 -8.17 -13.31
CA ALA A 159 -11.53 -8.40 -11.90
C ALA A 159 -10.93 -7.16 -11.22
N ILE A 160 -10.05 -6.43 -11.91
CA ILE A 160 -9.50 -5.16 -11.44
C ILE A 160 -10.63 -4.12 -11.31
N ALA A 161 -11.52 -4.03 -12.30
CA ALA A 161 -12.67 -3.13 -12.28
C ALA A 161 -13.60 -3.45 -11.08
N GLN A 162 -13.89 -4.73 -10.83
CA GLN A 162 -14.67 -5.17 -9.66
C GLN A 162 -14.01 -4.72 -8.35
N ALA A 163 -12.70 -4.90 -8.21
CA ALA A 163 -11.98 -4.44 -7.02
C ALA A 163 -12.03 -2.92 -6.86
N VAL A 164 -11.91 -2.15 -7.95
CA VAL A 164 -12.05 -0.68 -7.91
C VAL A 164 -13.41 -0.27 -7.39
N VAL A 165 -14.51 -0.87 -7.86
CA VAL A 165 -15.87 -0.57 -7.37
C VAL A 165 -15.98 -0.93 -5.89
N TYR A 166 -15.51 -2.12 -5.50
CA TYR A 166 -15.53 -2.55 -4.11
C TYR A 166 -14.79 -1.57 -3.21
N LEU A 167 -13.55 -1.22 -3.55
CA LEU A 167 -12.71 -0.30 -2.77
C LEU A 167 -13.27 1.12 -2.75
N ALA A 168 -13.89 1.57 -3.84
CA ALA A 168 -14.55 2.88 -3.89
C ALA A 168 -15.74 2.96 -2.94
N THR A 169 -16.51 1.88 -2.78
CA THR A 169 -17.74 1.83 -1.96
C THR A 169 -17.51 1.36 -0.52
N ALA A 170 -16.35 0.77 -0.21
CA ALA A 170 -15.99 0.35 1.14
C ALA A 170 -15.87 1.54 2.11
N PRO A 171 -16.16 1.36 3.42
CA PRO A 171 -15.90 2.38 4.43
C PRO A 171 -14.40 2.70 4.52
N LYS A 172 -14.06 3.97 4.71
CA LYS A 172 -12.67 4.45 4.74
C LYS A 172 -12.18 4.67 6.17
N SER A 173 -10.94 4.24 6.45
CA SER A 173 -10.23 4.57 7.69
C SER A 173 -8.72 4.54 7.48
N ILE A 174 -8.04 5.58 7.92
CA ILE A 174 -6.58 5.64 7.97
C ILE A 174 -6.05 5.48 9.40
N ALA A 175 -6.87 4.93 10.31
CA ALA A 175 -6.52 4.79 11.72
C ALA A 175 -5.28 3.92 11.94
N VAL A 176 -5.16 2.80 11.21
CA VAL A 176 -3.98 1.91 11.27
C VAL A 176 -2.73 2.63 10.75
N TYR A 177 -2.82 3.33 9.63
CA TYR A 177 -1.71 4.09 9.06
C TYR A 177 -1.21 5.18 10.04
N ARG A 178 -2.13 5.95 10.63
CA ARG A 178 -1.79 6.98 11.62
C ARG A 178 -1.21 6.36 12.90
N GLY A 179 -1.83 5.29 13.40
CA GLY A 179 -1.38 4.58 14.60
C GLY A 179 0.03 4.02 14.44
N PHE A 180 0.31 3.38 13.30
CA PHE A 180 1.64 2.84 13.03
C PHE A 180 2.71 3.95 12.90
N ASN A 181 2.37 5.08 12.27
CA ASN A 181 3.30 6.22 12.21
C ASN A 181 3.55 6.85 13.58
N ALA A 182 2.52 6.94 14.43
CA ALA A 182 2.67 7.37 15.83
C ALA A 182 3.55 6.40 16.62
N ALA A 183 3.32 5.08 16.50
CA ALA A 183 4.14 4.06 17.15
C ALA A 183 5.60 4.11 16.70
N LYS A 184 5.88 4.30 15.39
CA LYS A 184 7.25 4.49 14.89
C LYS A 184 7.94 5.72 15.47
N LYS A 185 7.21 6.83 15.62
CA LYS A 185 7.74 8.04 16.25
C LYS A 185 8.09 7.80 17.72
N LEU A 186 7.16 7.17 18.46
CA LEU A 186 7.35 6.81 19.85
C LEU A 186 8.54 5.87 20.04
N ALA A 187 8.65 4.82 19.24
CA ALA A 187 9.76 3.87 19.29
C ALA A 187 11.13 4.53 19.03
N LYS A 188 11.20 5.55 18.16
CA LYS A 188 12.43 6.34 17.96
C LYS A 188 12.81 7.15 19.18
N GLN A 189 11.85 7.60 19.97
CA GLN A 189 12.08 8.38 21.19
C GLN A 189 12.49 7.50 22.37
N THR A 190 12.02 6.25 22.41
CA THR A 190 12.16 5.32 23.53
C THR A 190 13.02 4.10 23.20
N GLY A 191 13.80 4.14 22.14
CA GLY A 191 14.47 2.98 21.53
C GLY A 191 15.44 2.18 22.42
N SER A 192 15.84 2.71 23.61
CA SER A 192 16.68 2.00 24.57
C SER A 192 15.91 1.36 25.74
N LEU A 193 14.59 1.59 25.80
CA LEU A 193 13.79 1.02 26.88
C LEU A 193 13.55 -0.48 26.64
N MET A 194 13.78 -1.29 27.69
CA MET A 194 13.55 -2.72 27.65
C MET A 194 12.06 -3.05 27.82
N PRO A 195 11.57 -4.17 27.27
CA PRO A 195 10.26 -4.67 27.61
C PRO A 195 10.12 -4.89 29.11
N PRO A 196 8.93 -4.71 29.71
CA PRO A 196 8.73 -4.91 31.14
C PRO A 196 8.95 -6.37 31.55
N ALA A 197 9.33 -6.60 32.80
CA ALA A 197 9.72 -7.91 33.31
C ALA A 197 8.67 -9.00 33.05
N ASN A 198 7.39 -8.67 33.21
CA ASN A 198 6.25 -9.59 33.04
C ASN A 198 6.14 -10.23 31.65
N ILE A 199 6.69 -9.63 30.60
CA ILE A 199 6.64 -10.20 29.25
C ILE A 199 7.99 -10.71 28.74
N LEU A 200 9.04 -10.66 29.57
CA LEU A 200 10.34 -11.22 29.22
C LEU A 200 10.35 -12.72 29.39
N ASN A 201 10.83 -13.45 28.39
CA ASN A 201 11.01 -14.89 28.48
C ASN A 201 12.17 -15.25 29.44
N ALA A 202 11.96 -16.22 30.34
CA ALA A 202 12.94 -16.68 31.32
C ALA A 202 13.31 -18.17 31.11
N PRO A 203 13.97 -18.53 29.98
CA PRO A 203 14.29 -19.95 29.68
C PRO A 203 15.37 -20.53 30.60
N THR A 204 16.16 -19.71 31.29
CA THR A 204 17.23 -20.15 32.20
C THR A 204 16.95 -19.75 33.65
N LYS A 205 17.57 -20.50 34.60
CA LYS A 205 17.51 -20.15 36.03
C LYS A 205 18.06 -18.75 36.31
N LEU A 206 19.11 -18.36 35.61
CA LEU A 206 19.71 -17.02 35.77
C LEU A 206 18.69 -15.92 35.37
N MET A 207 17.99 -16.07 34.25
CA MET A 207 16.98 -15.12 33.82
C MET A 207 15.82 -15.03 34.81
N LYS A 208 15.36 -16.14 35.37
CA LYS A 208 14.36 -16.16 36.45
C LYS A 208 14.83 -15.41 37.69
N ASN A 209 16.11 -15.63 38.08
CA ASN A 209 16.70 -14.93 39.24
C ASN A 209 16.89 -13.41 38.99
N LEU A 210 16.89 -12.99 37.70
CA LEU A 210 16.92 -11.59 37.31
C LEU A 210 15.51 -10.97 37.17
N GLY A 211 14.46 -11.70 37.58
CA GLY A 211 13.07 -11.21 37.54
C GLY A 211 12.38 -11.34 36.18
N TYR A 212 12.99 -12.01 35.19
CA TYR A 212 12.35 -12.20 33.90
C TYR A 212 11.11 -13.09 34.03
N GLY A 213 9.97 -12.60 33.52
CA GLY A 213 8.66 -13.25 33.60
C GLY A 213 7.97 -13.04 34.96
N GLU A 214 8.54 -12.23 35.85
CA GLU A 214 7.90 -11.91 37.12
C GLU A 214 6.62 -11.10 36.90
N GLY A 215 5.53 -11.53 37.56
CA GLY A 215 4.22 -10.91 37.39
C GLY A 215 3.52 -11.24 36.08
N TYR A 216 4.01 -12.23 35.32
CA TYR A 216 3.30 -12.68 34.10
C TYR A 216 1.95 -13.31 34.45
N GLU A 217 0.90 -12.78 33.89
CA GLU A 217 -0.44 -13.31 33.96
C GLU A 217 -0.83 -13.89 32.59
N TYR A 218 -1.20 -15.20 32.54
CA TYR A 218 -1.66 -15.81 31.31
C TYR A 218 -3.11 -15.40 31.04
N ASP A 219 -3.32 -14.55 30.04
CA ASP A 219 -4.62 -13.95 29.73
C ASP A 219 -5.77 -14.96 29.61
N PRO A 220 -5.63 -16.13 28.92
CA PRO A 220 -6.69 -17.12 28.80
C PRO A 220 -7.23 -17.67 30.14
N ASP A 221 -6.41 -17.66 31.20
CA ASP A 221 -6.82 -18.14 32.54
C ASP A 221 -7.54 -17.07 33.39
N ARG A 222 -7.63 -15.85 32.85
CA ARG A 222 -8.31 -14.74 33.53
C ARG A 222 -9.77 -14.60 33.10
N PRO A 223 -10.64 -14.01 33.92
CA PRO A 223 -12.02 -13.74 33.55
C PRO A 223 -12.12 -12.97 32.23
N GLY A 224 -12.87 -13.52 31.27
CA GLY A 224 -12.99 -12.94 29.93
C GLY A 224 -11.75 -13.05 29.05
N GLY A 225 -10.72 -13.86 29.47
CA GLY A 225 -9.48 -14.01 28.72
C GLY A 225 -8.63 -12.74 28.67
N PHE A 226 -8.68 -11.92 29.72
CA PHE A 226 -8.08 -10.59 29.74
C PHE A 226 -7.48 -10.26 31.11
N SER A 227 -6.15 -10.15 31.17
CA SER A 227 -5.42 -9.80 32.42
C SER A 227 -5.44 -8.30 32.74
N GLY A 228 -5.54 -7.44 31.74
CA GLY A 228 -5.42 -5.99 31.89
C GLY A 228 -4.00 -5.51 32.22
N ALA A 229 -2.99 -6.37 32.06
CA ALA A 229 -1.60 -6.04 32.36
C ALA A 229 -1.08 -4.89 31.49
N ASN A 230 -0.04 -4.19 31.98
CA ASN A 230 0.71 -3.21 31.20
C ASN A 230 1.82 -3.92 30.39
N TYR A 231 1.87 -3.61 29.10
CA TYR A 231 2.86 -4.17 28.16
C TYR A 231 3.83 -3.11 27.61
N PHE A 232 3.72 -1.86 28.07
CA PHE A 232 4.71 -0.82 27.77
C PHE A 232 5.93 -0.95 28.70
N PRO A 233 7.09 -0.42 28.26
CA PRO A 233 8.29 -0.42 29.10
C PRO A 233 8.04 0.18 30.49
N GLU A 234 8.80 -0.31 31.49
CA GLU A 234 8.77 0.28 32.82
C GLU A 234 9.18 1.76 32.80
N GLY A 235 8.50 2.58 33.59
CA GLY A 235 8.70 4.03 33.62
C GLY A 235 8.13 4.79 32.44
N MET A 236 7.46 4.10 31.51
CA MET A 236 6.74 4.70 30.41
C MET A 236 5.22 4.63 30.65
N GLU A 237 4.57 5.78 30.62
CA GLU A 237 3.11 5.80 30.63
C GLU A 237 2.56 5.22 29.30
N PRO A 238 1.55 4.32 29.36
CA PRO A 238 0.96 3.75 28.17
C PRO A 238 0.34 4.81 27.28
N GLU A 239 0.77 4.87 26.01
CA GLU A 239 0.25 5.79 25.01
C GLU A 239 -0.78 5.13 24.08
N LYS A 240 -1.88 5.83 23.82
CA LYS A 240 -2.90 5.39 22.88
C LYS A 240 -2.54 5.80 21.45
N VAL A 241 -1.77 4.96 20.75
CA VAL A 241 -1.31 5.22 19.37
C VAL A 241 -2.37 4.83 18.32
N TYR A 242 -3.13 3.75 18.54
CA TYR A 242 -4.24 3.37 17.68
C TYR A 242 -5.52 4.07 18.15
N ARG A 243 -6.03 4.95 17.28
CA ARG A 243 -7.27 5.69 17.50
C ARG A 243 -8.26 5.29 16.41
N HIS A 244 -9.16 4.37 16.73
CA HIS A 244 -10.20 3.89 15.83
C HIS A 244 -11.14 5.01 15.37
N THR A 245 -11.79 4.78 14.25
CA THR A 245 -12.95 5.57 13.81
C THR A 245 -14.24 4.85 14.17
N SER A 246 -15.39 5.40 13.77
CA SER A 246 -16.69 4.72 13.85
C SER A 246 -17.09 4.04 12.52
N ASN A 247 -16.20 4.07 11.51
CA ASN A 247 -16.51 3.61 10.16
C ASN A 247 -16.40 2.09 10.06
N GLY A 248 -17.34 1.48 9.36
CA GLY A 248 -17.33 0.06 9.05
C GLY A 248 -17.10 -0.82 10.28
N TYR A 249 -16.20 -1.81 10.16
CA TYR A 249 -15.92 -2.76 11.25
C TYR A 249 -15.25 -2.10 12.47
N GLU A 250 -14.65 -0.91 12.34
CA GLU A 250 -14.04 -0.23 13.48
C GLU A 250 -15.02 0.13 14.60
N HIS A 251 -16.33 0.27 14.30
CA HIS A 251 -17.31 0.47 15.37
C HIS A 251 -17.42 -0.73 16.34
N ILE A 252 -17.17 -1.96 15.84
CA ILE A 252 -17.13 -3.17 16.68
C ILE A 252 -15.84 -3.18 17.51
N ILE A 253 -14.72 -2.81 16.89
CA ILE A 253 -13.42 -2.68 17.57
C ILE A 253 -13.52 -1.63 18.69
N ALA A 254 -14.16 -0.50 18.42
CA ALA A 254 -14.38 0.57 19.38
C ALA A 254 -15.08 0.06 20.66
N LYS A 255 -16.15 -0.73 20.49
CA LYS A 255 -16.88 -1.33 21.63
C LYS A 255 -15.99 -2.26 22.46
N ARG A 256 -15.21 -3.12 21.81
CA ARG A 256 -14.26 -4.02 22.48
C ARG A 256 -13.19 -3.25 23.25
N LEU A 257 -12.59 -2.24 22.63
CA LEU A 257 -11.56 -1.41 23.26
C LEU A 257 -12.11 -0.64 24.47
N THR A 258 -13.31 -0.10 24.37
CA THR A 258 -13.97 0.59 25.49
C THR A 258 -14.18 -0.36 26.67
N GLU A 259 -14.62 -1.59 26.42
CA GLU A 259 -14.80 -2.59 27.48
C GLU A 259 -13.47 -3.00 28.11
N TRP A 260 -12.44 -3.24 27.32
CA TRP A 260 -11.11 -3.54 27.85
C TRP A 260 -10.48 -2.36 28.60
N ASP A 261 -10.71 -1.12 28.16
CA ASP A 261 -10.26 0.07 28.89
C ASP A 261 -10.97 0.19 30.26
N ARG A 262 -12.28 -0.16 30.32
CA ARG A 262 -13.03 -0.25 31.59
C ARG A 262 -12.43 -1.30 32.52
N MET A 263 -12.22 -2.51 32.03
CA MET A 263 -11.62 -3.61 32.82
C MET A 263 -10.22 -3.25 33.35
N ARG A 264 -9.38 -2.59 32.53
CA ARG A 264 -8.07 -2.08 32.98
C ARG A 264 -8.18 -1.03 34.08
N ALA A 265 -9.16 -0.15 33.98
CA ALA A 265 -9.39 0.89 35.00
C ALA A 265 -9.85 0.28 36.32
N GLU A 266 -10.74 -0.70 36.29
CA GLU A 266 -11.23 -1.43 37.48
C GLU A 266 -10.08 -2.18 38.18
N LYS A 267 -9.25 -2.90 37.40
CA LYS A 267 -8.07 -3.59 37.95
C LYS A 267 -7.13 -2.63 38.69
N ARG A 268 -6.76 -1.51 38.05
CA ARG A 268 -5.90 -0.49 38.70
C ARG A 268 -6.49 0.09 39.98
N GLN A 269 -7.80 0.27 40.04
CA GLN A 269 -8.45 0.73 41.26
C GLN A 269 -8.41 -0.31 42.40
N HIS A 270 -8.49 -1.60 42.04
CA HIS A 270 -8.37 -2.67 43.04
C HIS A 270 -6.94 -2.80 43.57
N GLU A 271 -5.95 -2.75 42.70
CA GLU A 271 -4.53 -2.79 43.07
C GLU A 271 -4.14 -1.59 43.96
N GLY A 272 -4.55 -0.38 43.59
CA GLY A 272 -4.26 0.82 44.38
C GLY A 272 -5.01 0.89 45.72
N ARG A 273 -6.07 0.08 45.94
CA ARG A 273 -6.73 -0.06 47.24
C ARG A 273 -6.03 -1.09 48.13
N ALA A 274 -5.48 -2.16 47.54
CA ALA A 274 -4.73 -3.17 48.27
C ALA A 274 -3.41 -2.59 48.84
N ASP A 275 -2.76 -1.69 48.14
CA ASP A 275 -1.53 -1.03 48.58
C ASP A 275 -1.76 0.05 49.67
N ASN A 276 -3.00 0.49 49.88
CA ASN A 276 -3.36 1.53 50.84
C ASN A 276 -4.12 1.03 52.08
N ASP A 277 -4.23 -0.30 52.31
CA ASP A 277 -4.85 -0.86 53.50
C ASP A 277 -3.74 -1.20 54.54
N PRO A 278 -3.48 -0.34 55.55
CA PRO A 278 -2.42 -0.56 56.54
C PRO A 278 -2.94 -1.38 57.73
N SER A 279 -3.80 -2.35 57.50
CA SER A 279 -4.33 -3.18 58.58
C SER A 279 -3.84 -4.61 58.47
N ASP A 280 -2.67 -4.86 59.01
CA ASP A 280 -2.39 -6.00 59.89
C ASP A 280 -1.02 -5.85 60.61
N ASP A 281 -0.83 -4.80 61.39
CA ASP A 281 0.07 -4.89 62.53
C ASP A 281 -0.68 -5.72 63.60
N GLY A 282 -0.50 -7.03 63.48
CA GLY A 282 -0.95 -8.02 64.48
C GLY A 282 -0.32 -7.74 65.83
N ASP A 283 -1.11 -7.17 66.69
CA ASP A 283 -0.89 -7.16 68.13
C ASP A 283 -1.14 -8.59 68.66
N THR A 284 -0.09 -9.21 69.12
CA THR A 284 0.10 -10.05 70.32
C THR A 284 1.28 -10.96 70.21
#